data_886ce56533dea1161479d6a8371d6c1e
#
_entry.id   886ce56533dea1161479d6a8371d6c1e
#
_cell.length_a   1.000
_cell.length_b   1.000
_cell.length_c   1.000
_cell.angle_alpha   90.00
_cell.angle_beta   90.00
_cell.angle_gamma   90.00
#
_symmetry.space_group_name_H-M   'P 1'
#
loop_
_entity.id
_entity.type
_entity.pdbx_description
1 polymer ?
#
loop_
_entity_poly.entity_id
_entity_poly.type
_entity_poly.pdbx_seq_one_letter_code
_entity_poly.pdbx_strand_id
1 'polypeptide(L)'
;PARRARLGVGRALQLTNLFPHLTVLENVRLAVQSRAGIGMSMLSLWSGHTEVIQRAEHYLERVALTPKRGALVGTLSHGDQRKLEVAILLALEPAILMFDEPTAGMSVDEVPVVLELIHQVKAERDKTVLLVEHKMDVVRALADRIIVLHNGALVADGEPAEVMRSKIVQEAYLGTPEPA
;
A
#
# COMPACT_ATOMS: atom_id res chain seq x y z
N PRO A 1 -7.08 15.82 4.79
CA PRO A 1 -6.90 14.55 4.04
C PRO A 1 -7.38 14.67 2.60
N ALA A 2 -8.62 15.06 2.33
CA ALA A 2 -9.23 15.09 1.00
C ALA A 2 -8.44 15.92 -0.04
N ARG A 3 -7.85 17.07 0.35
CA ARG A 3 -7.04 17.88 -0.55
C ARG A 3 -5.78 17.17 -1.02
N ARG A 4 -5.12 16.38 -0.15
CA ARG A 4 -3.92 15.61 -0.51
C ARG A 4 -4.25 14.49 -1.49
N ALA A 5 -5.37 13.79 -1.27
CA ALA A 5 -5.83 12.76 -2.20
C ALA A 5 -6.11 13.33 -3.61
N ARG A 6 -6.74 14.52 -3.68
CA ARG A 6 -6.96 15.21 -4.97
C ARG A 6 -5.67 15.67 -5.65
N LEU A 7 -4.60 15.88 -4.88
CA LEU A 7 -3.25 16.21 -5.40
C LEU A 7 -2.45 14.96 -5.80
N GLY A 8 -3.07 13.77 -5.77
CA GLY A 8 -2.43 12.54 -6.20
C GLY A 8 -1.56 11.86 -5.14
N VAL A 9 -1.80 12.14 -3.85
CA VAL A 9 -1.12 11.45 -2.75
C VAL A 9 -2.07 10.40 -2.17
N GLY A 10 -1.70 9.12 -2.31
CA GLY A 10 -2.38 7.99 -1.70
C GLY A 10 -1.59 7.46 -0.51
N ARG A 11 -2.24 7.11 0.58
CA ARG A 11 -1.63 6.50 1.76
C ARG A 11 -2.43 5.27 2.18
N ALA A 12 -1.75 4.12 2.24
CA ALA A 12 -2.24 2.95 2.95
C ALA A 12 -1.98 3.16 4.44
N LEU A 13 -3.03 3.16 5.26
CA LEU A 13 -2.96 3.41 6.69
C LEU A 13 -2.77 2.09 7.45
N GLN A 14 -2.10 2.14 8.60
CA GLN A 14 -2.02 1.02 9.54
C GLN A 14 -3.38 0.53 10.04
N LEU A 15 -4.39 1.42 10.06
CA LEU A 15 -5.76 1.10 10.43
C LEU A 15 -6.60 0.99 9.16
N THR A 16 -7.17 -0.17 8.96
CA THR A 16 -8.06 -0.50 7.84
C THR A 16 -9.29 0.40 7.83
N ASN A 17 -9.31 1.35 6.90
CA ASN A 17 -10.54 2.14 6.62
C ASN A 17 -11.43 1.40 5.61
N LEU A 18 -11.55 0.08 5.76
CA LEU A 18 -12.42 -0.74 4.93
C LEU A 18 -13.86 -0.66 5.44
N PHE A 19 -14.80 -0.79 4.53
CA PHE A 19 -16.22 -0.90 4.87
C PHE A 19 -16.57 -2.39 5.11
N PRO A 20 -16.63 -2.85 6.37
CA PRO A 20 -16.70 -4.28 6.69
C PRO A 20 -18.01 -4.94 6.26
N HIS A 21 -19.07 -4.15 6.14
CA HIS A 21 -20.41 -4.59 5.72
C HIS A 21 -20.65 -4.52 4.21
N LEU A 22 -19.69 -4.02 3.45
CA LEU A 22 -19.70 -4.05 1.99
C LEU A 22 -18.85 -5.22 1.47
N THR A 23 -19.14 -5.62 0.25
CA THR A 23 -18.34 -6.65 -0.43
C THR A 23 -16.94 -6.12 -0.81
N VAL A 24 -16.05 -7.03 -1.09
CA VAL A 24 -14.69 -6.72 -1.60
C VAL A 24 -14.78 -5.87 -2.87
N LEU A 25 -15.66 -6.24 -3.82
CA LEU A 25 -15.87 -5.49 -5.05
C LEU A 25 -16.41 -4.08 -4.77
N GLU A 26 -17.38 -3.93 -3.86
CA GLU A 26 -17.97 -2.63 -3.53
C GLU A 26 -16.96 -1.68 -2.91
N ASN A 27 -16.05 -2.17 -2.07
CA ASN A 27 -14.98 -1.36 -1.49
C ASN A 27 -14.08 -0.76 -2.58
N VAL A 28 -13.62 -1.56 -3.54
CA VAL A 28 -12.78 -1.07 -4.65
C VAL A 28 -13.57 -0.18 -5.60
N ARG A 29 -14.82 -0.55 -5.89
CA ARG A 29 -15.73 0.24 -6.73
C ARG A 29 -15.92 1.67 -6.20
N LEU A 30 -16.06 1.84 -4.90
CA LEU A 30 -16.17 3.18 -4.28
C LEU A 30 -14.91 4.03 -4.53
N ALA A 31 -13.72 3.43 -4.50
CA ALA A 31 -12.48 4.11 -4.82
C ALA A 31 -12.44 4.56 -6.29
N VAL A 32 -12.79 3.65 -7.21
CA VAL A 32 -12.89 3.98 -8.66
C VAL A 32 -13.89 5.12 -8.91
N GLN A 33 -15.06 5.07 -8.28
CA GLN A 33 -16.07 6.14 -8.39
C GLN A 33 -15.56 7.48 -7.85
N SER A 34 -14.88 7.45 -6.70
CA SER A 34 -14.28 8.65 -6.10
C SER A 34 -13.26 9.28 -7.04
N ARG A 35 -12.44 8.47 -7.69
CA ARG A 35 -11.45 8.94 -8.68
C ARG A 35 -12.09 9.52 -9.92
N ALA A 36 -13.15 8.90 -10.42
CA ALA A 36 -13.89 9.35 -11.60
C ALA A 36 -14.77 10.58 -11.34
N GLY A 37 -14.92 11.02 -10.07
CA GLY A 37 -15.78 12.15 -9.72
C GLY A 37 -17.29 11.86 -9.83
N ILE A 38 -17.70 10.60 -9.98
CA ILE A 38 -19.09 10.18 -10.22
C ILE A 38 -19.88 10.05 -8.89
N GLY A 39 -19.27 10.37 -7.75
CA GLY A 39 -19.82 10.09 -6.42
C GLY A 39 -21.13 10.79 -6.03
N MET A 40 -21.67 11.68 -6.85
CA MET A 40 -22.90 12.46 -6.59
C MET A 40 -24.03 12.21 -7.61
N SER A 41 -23.92 11.19 -8.46
CA SER A 41 -25.02 10.84 -9.39
C SER A 41 -26.13 10.10 -8.63
N MET A 42 -27.03 10.85 -8.03
CA MET A 42 -28.19 10.31 -7.28
C MET A 42 -29.26 9.67 -8.18
N LEU A 43 -29.13 9.79 -9.51
CA LEU A 43 -30.16 9.38 -10.47
C LEU A 43 -29.83 8.10 -11.25
N SER A 44 -28.65 7.50 -11.06
CA SER A 44 -28.28 6.27 -11.74
C SER A 44 -27.99 5.15 -10.75
N LEU A 45 -28.59 3.98 -11.00
CA LEU A 45 -28.25 2.77 -10.25
C LEU A 45 -26.78 2.42 -10.53
N TRP A 46 -26.01 2.15 -9.48
CA TRP A 46 -24.59 1.80 -9.57
C TRP A 46 -24.32 0.59 -10.49
N SER A 47 -25.29 -0.34 -10.59
CA SER A 47 -25.21 -1.51 -11.47
C SER A 47 -25.18 -1.18 -12.96
N GLY A 48 -25.59 0.04 -13.36
CA GLY A 48 -25.51 0.53 -14.74
C GLY A 48 -24.12 1.05 -15.13
N HIS A 49 -23.19 1.23 -14.18
CA HIS A 49 -21.84 1.72 -14.46
C HIS A 49 -20.86 0.57 -14.73
N THR A 50 -21.04 -0.13 -15.85
CA THR A 50 -20.22 -1.29 -16.24
C THR A 50 -18.73 -0.99 -16.24
N GLU A 51 -18.31 0.18 -16.71
CA GLU A 51 -16.91 0.60 -16.75
C GLU A 51 -16.28 0.69 -15.34
N VAL A 52 -17.04 1.21 -14.36
CA VAL A 52 -16.57 1.31 -12.97
C VAL A 52 -16.38 -0.07 -12.35
N ILE A 53 -17.30 -1.00 -12.65
CA ILE A 53 -17.22 -2.39 -12.18
C ILE A 53 -16.02 -3.08 -12.82
N GLN A 54 -15.83 -2.99 -14.13
CA GLN A 54 -14.69 -3.58 -14.84
C GLN A 54 -13.35 -3.06 -14.32
N ARG A 55 -13.24 -1.75 -14.08
CA ARG A 55 -12.03 -1.17 -13.47
C ARG A 55 -11.81 -1.69 -12.05
N ALA A 56 -12.86 -1.82 -11.25
CA ALA A 56 -12.74 -2.39 -9.90
C ALA A 56 -12.30 -3.86 -9.95
N GLU A 57 -12.86 -4.66 -10.86
CA GLU A 57 -12.45 -6.05 -11.08
C GLU A 57 -10.98 -6.17 -11.51
N HIS A 58 -10.51 -5.28 -12.38
CA HIS A 58 -9.09 -5.21 -12.77
C HIS A 58 -8.17 -5.02 -11.56
N TYR A 59 -8.49 -4.11 -10.63
CA TYR A 59 -7.68 -3.93 -9.43
C TYR A 59 -7.75 -5.12 -8.48
N LEU A 60 -8.89 -5.84 -8.41
CA LEU A 60 -9.01 -7.08 -7.64
C LEU A 60 -8.19 -8.22 -8.23
N GLU A 61 -8.10 -8.30 -9.54
CA GLU A 61 -7.25 -9.26 -10.24
C GLU A 61 -5.77 -9.04 -9.91
N ARG A 62 -5.31 -7.79 -9.95
CA ARG A 62 -3.93 -7.42 -9.62
C ARG A 62 -3.50 -7.87 -8.23
N VAL A 63 -4.42 -7.89 -7.27
CA VAL A 63 -4.13 -8.31 -5.87
C VAL A 63 -4.58 -9.74 -5.57
N ALA A 64 -4.99 -10.52 -6.59
CA ALA A 64 -5.49 -11.89 -6.48
C ALA A 64 -6.70 -12.04 -5.53
N LEU A 65 -7.62 -11.06 -5.52
CA LEU A 65 -8.86 -11.08 -4.74
C LEU A 65 -10.12 -11.35 -5.56
N THR A 66 -10.02 -11.58 -6.87
CA THR A 66 -11.16 -11.87 -7.75
C THR A 66 -12.06 -13.01 -7.24
N PRO A 67 -11.50 -14.14 -6.71
CA PRO A 67 -12.36 -15.23 -6.19
C PRO A 67 -13.20 -14.83 -4.98
N LYS A 68 -12.80 -13.78 -4.25
CA LYS A 68 -13.46 -13.28 -3.05
C LYS A 68 -14.28 -11.99 -3.30
N ARG A 69 -14.48 -11.59 -4.54
CA ARG A 69 -15.15 -10.31 -4.91
C ARG A 69 -16.50 -10.09 -4.24
N GLY A 70 -17.28 -11.17 -4.03
CA GLY A 70 -18.61 -11.14 -3.40
C GLY A 70 -18.59 -11.34 -1.87
N ALA A 71 -17.44 -11.64 -1.27
CA ALA A 71 -17.34 -11.82 0.16
C ALA A 71 -17.47 -10.48 0.89
N LEU A 72 -18.06 -10.49 2.08
CA LEU A 72 -18.06 -9.33 2.97
C LEU A 72 -16.64 -9.11 3.53
N VAL A 73 -16.19 -7.86 3.53
CA VAL A 73 -14.84 -7.51 3.95
C VAL A 73 -14.57 -7.91 5.41
N GLY A 74 -15.57 -7.83 6.28
CA GLY A 74 -15.44 -8.26 7.68
C GLY A 74 -15.15 -9.75 7.88
N THR A 75 -15.28 -10.58 6.83
CA THR A 75 -15.01 -12.03 6.88
C THR A 75 -13.63 -12.39 6.31
N LEU A 76 -12.87 -11.42 5.81
CA LEU A 76 -11.55 -11.64 5.23
C LEU A 76 -10.48 -11.87 6.31
N SER A 77 -9.45 -12.64 5.96
CA SER A 77 -8.20 -12.69 6.72
C SER A 77 -7.50 -11.32 6.73
N HIS A 78 -6.59 -11.09 7.67
CA HIS A 78 -5.81 -9.85 7.72
C HIS A 78 -5.00 -9.63 6.43
N GLY A 79 -4.39 -10.68 5.87
CA GLY A 79 -3.65 -10.62 4.62
C GLY A 79 -4.53 -10.22 3.43
N ASP A 80 -5.75 -10.76 3.33
CA ASP A 80 -6.68 -10.37 2.28
C ASP A 80 -7.22 -8.94 2.47
N GLN A 81 -7.40 -8.48 3.71
CA GLN A 81 -7.74 -7.09 4.00
C GLN A 81 -6.62 -6.15 3.54
N ARG A 82 -5.34 -6.52 3.77
CA ARG A 82 -4.18 -5.76 3.28
C ARG A 82 -4.11 -5.71 1.75
N LYS A 83 -4.34 -6.84 1.08
CA LYS A 83 -4.46 -6.85 -0.39
C LYS A 83 -5.55 -5.93 -0.88
N LEU A 84 -6.71 -5.93 -0.21
CA LEU A 84 -7.82 -5.05 -0.54
C LEU A 84 -7.47 -3.56 -0.35
N GLU A 85 -6.74 -3.21 0.70
CA GLU A 85 -6.24 -1.84 0.90
C GLU A 85 -5.32 -1.40 -0.23
N VAL A 86 -4.42 -2.29 -0.68
CA VAL A 86 -3.56 -2.01 -1.85
C VAL A 86 -4.41 -1.83 -3.10
N ALA A 87 -5.43 -2.67 -3.34
CA ALA A 87 -6.34 -2.52 -4.48
C ALA A 87 -7.08 -1.18 -4.47
N ILE A 88 -7.59 -0.76 -3.31
CA ILE A 88 -8.26 0.54 -3.12
C ILE A 88 -7.27 1.68 -3.39
N LEU A 89 -6.05 1.58 -2.86
CA LEU A 89 -5.01 2.59 -3.08
C LEU A 89 -4.67 2.72 -4.57
N LEU A 90 -4.51 1.60 -5.28
CA LEU A 90 -4.26 1.58 -6.72
C LEU A 90 -5.43 2.14 -7.52
N ALA A 91 -6.68 1.85 -7.11
CA ALA A 91 -7.90 2.33 -7.76
C ALA A 91 -8.08 3.86 -7.66
N LEU A 92 -7.43 4.51 -6.69
CA LEU A 92 -7.36 5.97 -6.60
C LEU A 92 -6.34 6.59 -7.57
N GLU A 93 -5.50 5.77 -8.21
CA GLU A 93 -4.47 6.18 -9.18
C GLU A 93 -3.61 7.36 -8.70
N PRO A 94 -3.01 7.28 -7.52
CA PRO A 94 -2.17 8.36 -7.02
C PRO A 94 -0.83 8.40 -7.74
N ALA A 95 -0.23 9.60 -7.85
CA ALA A 95 1.14 9.76 -8.34
C ALA A 95 2.18 9.38 -7.27
N ILE A 96 1.81 9.54 -5.99
CA ILE A 96 2.64 9.19 -4.83
C ILE A 96 1.88 8.19 -3.97
N LEU A 97 2.45 7.01 -3.78
CA LEU A 97 1.94 5.97 -2.88
C LEU A 97 2.78 5.93 -1.60
N MET A 98 2.11 6.01 -0.48
CA MET A 98 2.75 5.95 0.84
C MET A 98 2.31 4.68 1.56
N PHE A 99 3.24 3.81 1.88
CA PHE A 99 3.04 2.61 2.68
C PHE A 99 3.70 2.80 4.05
N ASP A 100 2.94 2.64 5.10
CA ASP A 100 3.39 2.78 6.48
C ASP A 100 3.30 1.41 7.16
N GLU A 101 4.45 0.77 7.35
CA GLU A 101 4.60 -0.59 7.87
C GLU A 101 3.65 -1.61 7.20
N PRO A 102 3.70 -1.78 5.85
CA PRO A 102 2.74 -2.61 5.13
C PRO A 102 2.74 -4.08 5.54
N THR A 103 3.82 -4.54 6.18
CA THR A 103 3.97 -5.94 6.64
C THR A 103 3.67 -6.13 8.12
N ALA A 104 3.23 -5.09 8.84
CA ALA A 104 2.93 -5.19 10.27
C ALA A 104 1.70 -6.09 10.52
N GLY A 105 1.82 -6.99 11.49
CA GLY A 105 0.74 -7.91 11.90
C GLY A 105 0.40 -9.02 10.91
N MET A 106 1.20 -9.20 9.85
CA MET A 106 1.02 -10.26 8.87
C MET A 106 1.79 -11.52 9.24
N SER A 107 1.25 -12.68 8.84
CA SER A 107 1.97 -13.96 8.94
C SER A 107 3.15 -13.99 7.96
N VAL A 108 4.11 -14.88 8.23
CA VAL A 108 5.33 -15.04 7.40
C VAL A 108 4.96 -15.36 5.94
N ASP A 109 3.89 -16.12 5.73
CA ASP A 109 3.44 -16.55 4.39
C ASP A 109 2.72 -15.41 3.62
N GLU A 110 2.15 -14.44 4.32
CA GLU A 110 1.42 -13.31 3.71
C GLU A 110 2.34 -12.16 3.28
N VAL A 111 3.44 -11.96 4.00
CA VAL A 111 4.42 -10.88 3.74
C VAL A 111 4.92 -10.87 2.29
N PRO A 112 5.39 -12.01 1.70
CA PRO A 112 5.92 -12.02 0.34
C PRO A 112 4.91 -11.52 -0.70
N VAL A 113 3.62 -11.81 -0.50
CA VAL A 113 2.57 -11.41 -1.45
C VAL A 113 2.41 -9.89 -1.49
N VAL A 114 2.43 -9.23 -0.33
CA VAL A 114 2.32 -7.76 -0.27
C VAL A 114 3.59 -7.08 -0.80
N LEU A 115 4.77 -7.64 -0.51
CA LEU A 115 6.02 -7.12 -1.06
C LEU A 115 6.06 -7.23 -2.58
N GLU A 116 5.60 -8.34 -3.14
CA GLU A 116 5.50 -8.51 -4.59
C GLU A 116 4.56 -7.49 -5.23
N LEU A 117 3.40 -7.20 -4.61
CA LEU A 117 2.49 -6.16 -5.08
C LEU A 117 3.16 -4.77 -5.08
N ILE A 118 3.89 -4.42 -4.02
CA ILE A 118 4.63 -3.15 -3.95
C ILE A 118 5.72 -3.11 -5.02
N HIS A 119 6.42 -4.22 -5.23
CA HIS A 119 7.44 -4.33 -6.27
C HIS A 119 6.86 -4.14 -7.68
N GLN A 120 5.71 -4.75 -7.98
CA GLN A 120 5.01 -4.56 -9.25
C GLN A 120 4.60 -3.10 -9.48
N VAL A 121 4.06 -2.44 -8.45
CA VAL A 121 3.71 -1.01 -8.52
C VAL A 121 4.94 -0.14 -8.76
N LYS A 122 6.06 -0.45 -8.10
CA LYS A 122 7.34 0.23 -8.31
C LYS A 122 7.86 0.05 -9.75
N ALA A 123 7.69 -1.15 -10.33
CA ALA A 123 8.14 -1.47 -11.67
C ALA A 123 7.43 -0.66 -12.78
N GLU A 124 6.23 -0.14 -12.53
CA GLU A 124 5.49 0.72 -13.46
C GLU A 124 6.22 2.05 -13.75
N ARG A 125 7.12 2.51 -12.86
CA ARG A 125 7.99 3.69 -12.97
C ARG A 125 7.29 5.05 -13.22
N ASP A 126 5.99 5.08 -13.24
CA ASP A 126 5.15 6.29 -13.38
C ASP A 126 4.71 6.84 -12.02
N LYS A 127 5.07 6.14 -10.94
CA LYS A 127 4.68 6.44 -9.55
C LYS A 127 5.90 6.57 -8.64
N THR A 128 5.77 7.42 -7.63
CA THR A 128 6.72 7.47 -6.52
C THR A 128 6.17 6.64 -5.37
N VAL A 129 6.95 5.67 -4.90
CA VAL A 129 6.60 4.86 -3.73
C VAL A 129 7.42 5.33 -2.54
N LEU A 130 6.75 5.77 -1.49
CA LEU A 130 7.35 6.07 -0.18
C LEU A 130 6.98 4.94 0.78
N LEU A 131 8.00 4.23 1.26
CA LEU A 131 7.85 3.13 2.19
C LEU A 131 8.46 3.52 3.55
N VAL A 132 7.68 3.43 4.61
CA VAL A 132 8.17 3.51 6.00
C VAL A 132 8.20 2.10 6.54
N GLU A 133 9.38 1.61 6.89
CA GLU A 133 9.60 0.26 7.40
C GLU A 133 10.78 0.23 8.36
N HIS A 134 10.71 -0.70 9.33
CA HIS A 134 11.77 -0.96 10.28
C HIS A 134 12.47 -2.32 10.02
N LYS A 135 11.89 -3.18 9.17
CA LYS A 135 12.47 -4.46 8.77
C LYS A 135 13.48 -4.24 7.65
N MET A 136 14.77 -4.34 7.99
CA MET A 136 15.86 -4.05 7.05
C MET A 136 15.84 -4.92 5.79
N ASP A 137 15.36 -6.17 5.88
CA ASP A 137 15.26 -7.06 4.72
C ASP A 137 14.24 -6.55 3.70
N VAL A 138 13.10 -6.02 4.19
CA VAL A 138 12.06 -5.41 3.36
C VAL A 138 12.59 -4.14 2.68
N VAL A 139 13.25 -3.28 3.47
CA VAL A 139 13.85 -2.04 2.96
C VAL A 139 14.87 -2.35 1.88
N ARG A 140 15.76 -3.32 2.12
CA ARG A 140 16.80 -3.74 1.15
C ARG A 140 16.21 -4.28 -0.14
N ALA A 141 15.11 -5.04 -0.06
CA ALA A 141 14.47 -5.64 -1.23
C ALA A 141 13.74 -4.60 -2.11
N LEU A 142 13.21 -3.52 -1.52
CA LEU A 142 12.31 -2.60 -2.22
C LEU A 142 12.90 -1.22 -2.49
N ALA A 143 13.85 -0.72 -1.68
CA ALA A 143 14.28 0.67 -1.77
C ALA A 143 15.30 0.91 -2.88
N ASP A 144 15.15 1.99 -3.63
CA ASP A 144 16.17 2.57 -4.51
C ASP A 144 16.99 3.62 -3.74
N ARG A 145 16.40 4.24 -2.72
CA ARG A 145 17.02 5.24 -1.86
C ARG A 145 16.50 5.07 -0.45
N ILE A 146 17.36 5.18 0.53
CA ILE A 146 17.02 5.10 1.96
C ILE A 146 17.27 6.45 2.62
N ILE A 147 16.28 6.90 3.37
CA ILE A 147 16.36 8.08 4.24
C ILE A 147 16.22 7.59 5.69
N VAL A 148 17.22 7.79 6.52
CA VAL A 148 17.19 7.35 7.92
C VAL A 148 17.01 8.55 8.83
N LEU A 149 15.94 8.46 9.64
CA LEU A 149 15.65 9.44 10.69
C LEU A 149 15.91 8.79 12.05
N HIS A 150 16.67 9.45 12.89
CA HIS A 150 16.91 9.03 14.27
C HIS A 150 16.78 10.22 15.21
N ASN A 151 15.99 10.08 16.27
CA ASN A 151 15.70 11.15 17.24
C ASN A 151 15.26 12.48 16.57
N GLY A 152 14.48 12.40 15.50
CA GLY A 152 13.97 13.58 14.77
C GLY A 152 14.99 14.25 13.85
N ALA A 153 16.22 13.72 13.73
CA ALA A 153 17.25 14.22 12.83
C ALA A 153 17.47 13.29 11.65
N LEU A 154 17.82 13.86 10.49
CA LEU A 154 18.29 13.11 9.33
C LEU A 154 19.73 12.64 9.59
N VAL A 155 19.94 11.32 9.64
CA VAL A 155 21.27 10.76 9.95
C VAL A 155 21.93 10.07 8.76
N ALA A 156 21.15 9.62 7.77
CA ALA A 156 21.67 9.09 6.52
C ALA A 156 20.66 9.29 5.38
N ASP A 157 21.17 9.46 4.17
CA ASP A 157 20.40 9.61 2.95
C ASP A 157 21.26 9.16 1.77
N GLY A 158 20.81 8.15 1.02
CA GLY A 158 21.57 7.64 -0.12
C GLY A 158 21.11 6.28 -0.62
N GLU A 159 21.95 5.66 -1.42
CA GLU A 159 21.73 4.31 -1.93
C GLU A 159 21.74 3.26 -0.80
N PRO A 160 20.92 2.18 -0.93
CA PRO A 160 20.81 1.16 0.12
C PRO A 160 22.14 0.59 0.57
N ALA A 161 23.05 0.30 -0.38
CA ALA A 161 24.35 -0.28 -0.08
C ALA A 161 25.26 0.65 0.74
N GLU A 162 25.16 1.95 0.55
CA GLU A 162 25.94 2.95 1.29
C GLU A 162 25.36 3.20 2.67
N VAL A 163 24.04 3.42 2.74
CA VAL A 163 23.34 3.70 4.00
C VAL A 163 23.47 2.52 4.96
N MET A 164 23.36 1.28 4.50
CA MET A 164 23.50 0.08 5.33
C MET A 164 24.91 -0.15 5.87
N ARG A 165 25.93 0.43 5.25
CA ARG A 165 27.31 0.41 5.78
C ARG A 165 27.60 1.53 6.79
N SER A 166 26.71 2.51 6.88
CA SER A 166 26.87 3.63 7.81
C SER A 166 26.89 3.13 9.25
N LYS A 167 27.94 3.49 9.99
CA LYS A 167 28.11 3.09 11.38
C LYS A 167 26.95 3.55 12.27
N ILE A 168 26.43 4.76 12.02
CA ILE A 168 25.28 5.32 12.73
C ILE A 168 24.02 4.46 12.51
N VAL A 169 23.81 3.99 11.28
CA VAL A 169 22.65 3.15 10.95
C VAL A 169 22.79 1.77 11.60
N GLN A 170 23.99 1.20 11.59
CA GLN A 170 24.28 -0.08 12.23
C GLN A 170 24.04 -0.01 13.74
N GLU A 171 24.54 1.03 14.40
CA GLU A 171 24.35 1.24 15.84
C GLU A 171 22.88 1.50 16.22
N ALA A 172 22.15 2.28 15.40
CA ALA A 172 20.78 2.66 15.70
C ALA A 172 19.73 1.57 15.41
N TYR A 173 19.96 0.73 14.39
CA TYR A 173 18.95 -0.20 13.87
C TYR A 173 19.36 -1.67 13.82
N LEU A 174 20.67 -1.98 13.77
CA LEU A 174 21.14 -3.37 13.70
C LEU A 174 21.68 -3.87 15.04
N GLY A 175 21.74 -2.98 16.05
CA GLY A 175 22.42 -3.25 17.32
C GLY A 175 23.94 -3.17 17.18
N THR A 176 24.64 -2.81 18.25
CA THR A 176 26.11 -2.93 18.31
C THR A 176 26.48 -4.41 18.14
N PRO A 177 27.39 -4.76 17.24
CA PRO A 177 27.98 -6.10 17.28
C PRO A 177 28.56 -6.31 18.69
N GLU A 178 28.17 -7.40 19.36
CA GLU A 178 28.83 -7.79 20.61
C GLU A 178 30.34 -7.82 20.34
N PRO A 179 31.16 -7.17 21.20
CA PRO A 179 32.58 -7.28 21.05
C PRO A 179 33.00 -8.73 21.27
N ALA A 180 33.68 -9.28 20.26
CA ALA A 180 34.26 -10.62 20.31
C ALA A 180 35.33 -10.76 21.41
#